data_03c6b342a90427e78aaa9f320287bcc8
#
_entry.id   03c6b342a90427e78aaa9f320287bcc8
#
_cell.length_a   1.000
_cell.length_b   1.000
_cell.length_c   1.000
_cell.angle_alpha   90.00
_cell.angle_beta   90.00
_cell.angle_gamma   90.00
#
_symmetry.space_group_name_H-M   'P 1'
#
loop_
_entity.id
_entity.type
_entity.pdbx_description
1 polymer ?
#
loop_
_entity_poly.entity_id
_entity_poly.type
_entity_poly.pdbx_seq_one_letter_code
_entity_poly.pdbx_strand_id
1 'polypeptide(L)'
;MRTGLKRSQTSSVPLYERTKLFRGYENTVIPGLFHTAEYAAAIFRFWNEFLDLPNDVDEAVAVRMERQRVLYSGVRRFAFVLEEQTLYTRVGDTEVMLGQLDRVLAVMSLPRVSLGIIPASGERHCLAQGSFWIFDEERVKLEGVSAGLDITQPREISVHAKAFSLLQQSAIHGQAARMLIQRALAALQQT
;
A
#
# COMPACT_ATOMS: atom_id res chain seq x y z
N MET A 1 25.35 -10.07 6.08
CA MET A 1 25.30 -8.60 5.88
C MET A 1 23.84 -8.24 5.63
N ARG A 2 23.20 -7.47 6.51
CA ARG A 2 21.79 -7.06 6.34
C ARG A 2 21.70 -6.12 5.13
N THR A 3 20.76 -6.37 4.26
CA THR A 3 20.55 -5.58 3.03
C THR A 3 19.84 -4.29 3.40
N GLY A 4 20.37 -3.12 3.01
CA GLY A 4 19.76 -1.81 3.28
C GLY A 4 18.41 -1.63 2.59
N LEU A 5 17.63 -0.66 3.04
CA LEU A 5 16.28 -0.33 2.53
C LEU A 5 16.30 0.05 1.05
N LYS A 6 17.28 0.85 0.61
CA LYS A 6 17.47 1.23 -0.81
C LYS A 6 17.51 0.00 -1.72
N ARG A 7 18.32 -1.02 -1.36
CA ARG A 7 18.45 -2.23 -2.17
C ARG A 7 17.13 -3.00 -2.28
N SER A 8 16.38 -3.08 -1.17
CA SER A 8 15.04 -3.68 -1.15
C SER A 8 14.09 -2.94 -2.10
N GLN A 9 14.09 -1.60 -2.07
CA GLN A 9 13.25 -0.81 -2.97
C GLN A 9 13.67 -0.97 -4.44
N THR A 10 14.97 -0.92 -4.73
CA THR A 10 15.52 -1.05 -6.10
C THR A 10 15.22 -2.43 -6.71
N SER A 11 15.30 -3.50 -5.93
CA SER A 11 15.03 -4.86 -6.41
C SER A 11 13.59 -5.06 -6.90
N SER A 12 12.68 -4.23 -6.48
CA SER A 12 11.27 -4.29 -6.90
C SER A 12 10.97 -3.52 -8.19
N VAL A 13 11.86 -2.62 -8.64
CA VAL A 13 11.62 -1.75 -9.81
C VAL A 13 11.28 -2.53 -11.07
N PRO A 14 12.05 -3.58 -11.49
CA PRO A 14 11.73 -4.32 -12.72
C PRO A 14 10.37 -5.01 -12.68
N LEU A 15 9.92 -5.45 -11.50
CA LEU A 15 8.59 -6.03 -11.33
C LEU A 15 7.50 -5.00 -11.59
N TYR A 16 7.64 -3.80 -11.00
CA TYR A 16 6.67 -2.72 -11.18
C TYR A 16 6.60 -2.22 -12.63
N GLU A 17 7.74 -2.15 -13.31
CA GLU A 17 7.81 -1.68 -14.70
C GLU A 17 7.09 -2.61 -15.68
N ARG A 18 7.18 -3.94 -15.48
CA ARG A 18 6.55 -4.92 -16.38
C ARG A 18 5.08 -5.20 -16.04
N THR A 19 4.65 -4.98 -14.79
CA THR A 19 3.29 -5.29 -14.32
C THR A 19 2.25 -4.38 -14.97
N LYS A 20 1.16 -4.94 -15.44
CA LYS A 20 0.03 -4.25 -16.05
C LYS A 20 -1.15 -4.09 -15.10
N LEU A 21 -1.40 -5.09 -14.24
CA LEU A 21 -2.47 -5.08 -13.25
C LEU A 21 -1.89 -5.29 -11.84
N PHE A 22 -2.02 -4.26 -11.02
CA PHE A 22 -1.68 -4.31 -9.60
C PHE A 22 -2.95 -4.52 -8.79
N ARG A 23 -2.96 -5.51 -7.91
CA ARG A 23 -4.02 -5.74 -6.93
C ARG A 23 -3.39 -5.82 -5.55
N GLY A 24 -3.74 -4.92 -4.67
CA GLY A 24 -3.14 -4.84 -3.34
C GLY A 24 -4.18 -4.77 -2.23
N TYR A 25 -3.98 -5.54 -1.19
CA TYR A 25 -4.73 -5.45 0.05
C TYR A 25 -3.79 -5.01 1.17
N GLU A 26 -4.20 -3.97 1.90
CA GLU A 26 -3.45 -3.43 3.03
C GLU A 26 -4.33 -3.31 4.27
N ASN A 27 -3.82 -3.77 5.40
CA ASN A 27 -4.55 -3.78 6.66
C ASN A 27 -3.86 -2.98 7.79
N THR A 28 -2.67 -2.45 7.56
CA THR A 28 -1.89 -1.75 8.59
C THR A 28 -1.52 -0.33 8.16
N VAL A 29 -0.93 -0.17 6.98
CA VAL A 29 -0.42 1.11 6.47
C VAL A 29 -0.94 1.40 5.06
N ILE A 30 -0.81 2.65 4.63
CA ILE A 30 -1.15 3.05 3.25
C ILE A 30 -0.21 2.34 2.26
N PRO A 31 -0.69 1.93 1.07
CA PRO A 31 0.14 1.29 0.05
C PRO A 31 1.33 2.16 -0.39
N GLY A 32 2.50 1.57 -0.57
CA GLY A 32 3.72 2.30 -0.93
C GLY A 32 3.64 3.11 -2.23
N LEU A 33 2.75 2.75 -3.16
CA LEU A 33 2.47 3.54 -4.37
C LEU A 33 1.73 4.85 -4.08
N PHE A 34 1.10 4.98 -2.92
CA PHE A 34 0.32 6.15 -2.54
C PHE A 34 1.04 7.04 -1.51
N HIS A 35 2.26 6.69 -1.11
CA HIS A 35 2.99 7.46 -0.10
C HIS A 35 3.34 8.87 -0.58
N THR A 36 3.34 9.82 0.36
CA THR A 36 4.16 11.03 0.26
C THR A 36 5.62 10.68 0.62
N ALA A 37 6.56 11.57 0.31
CA ALA A 37 7.96 11.37 0.67
C ALA A 37 8.15 11.32 2.20
N GLU A 38 7.45 12.20 2.93
CA GLU A 38 7.49 12.32 4.39
C GLU A 38 6.96 11.07 5.07
N TYR A 39 5.82 10.52 4.59
CA TYR A 39 5.23 9.29 5.12
C TYR A 39 6.14 8.09 4.84
N ALA A 40 6.70 8.00 3.63
CA ALA A 40 7.66 6.96 3.28
C ALA A 40 8.92 7.04 4.17
N ALA A 41 9.43 8.26 4.40
CA ALA A 41 10.59 8.49 5.27
C ALA A 41 10.30 8.04 6.71
N ALA A 42 9.13 8.35 7.25
CA ALA A 42 8.74 7.94 8.60
C ALA A 42 8.69 6.41 8.73
N ILE A 43 8.10 5.70 7.76
CA ILE A 43 8.10 4.22 7.72
C ILE A 43 9.53 3.68 7.62
N PHE A 44 10.36 4.25 6.74
CA PHE A 44 11.72 3.76 6.55
C PHE A 44 12.61 4.00 7.76
N ARG A 45 12.47 5.13 8.47
CA ARG A 45 13.18 5.39 9.73
C ARG A 45 12.82 4.36 10.78
N PHE A 46 11.52 4.05 10.95
CA PHE A 46 11.08 3.01 11.87
C PHE A 46 11.75 1.66 11.56
N TRP A 47 11.71 1.21 10.30
CA TRP A 47 12.30 -0.08 9.94
C TRP A 47 13.83 -0.08 10.00
N ASN A 48 14.47 1.07 9.70
CA ASN A 48 15.91 1.23 9.80
C ASN A 48 16.38 1.05 11.24
N GLU A 49 15.72 1.72 12.18
CA GLU A 49 16.00 1.61 13.61
C GLU A 49 15.66 0.21 14.15
N PHE A 50 14.47 -0.29 13.85
CA PHE A 50 14.00 -1.58 14.34
C PHE A 50 14.88 -2.76 13.91
N LEU A 51 15.39 -2.73 12.69
CA LEU A 51 16.21 -3.81 12.12
C LEU A 51 17.71 -3.53 12.21
N ASP A 52 18.13 -2.42 12.77
CA ASP A 52 19.54 -1.99 12.84
C ASP A 52 20.21 -2.04 11.45
N LEU A 53 19.63 -1.30 10.48
CA LEU A 53 20.09 -1.27 9.10
C LEU A 53 21.03 -0.08 8.86
N PRO A 54 21.86 -0.13 7.78
CA PRO A 54 22.58 1.05 7.30
C PRO A 54 21.64 2.22 7.05
N ASN A 55 22.06 3.44 7.37
CA ASN A 55 21.24 4.63 7.15
C ASN A 55 21.24 5.04 5.66
N ASP A 56 20.28 4.48 4.92
CA ASP A 56 20.02 4.75 3.50
C ASP A 56 18.57 5.20 3.26
N VAL A 57 17.94 5.83 4.26
CA VAL A 57 16.53 6.22 4.25
C VAL A 57 16.21 7.16 3.08
N ASP A 58 17.00 8.22 2.89
CA ASP A 58 16.74 9.23 1.87
C ASP A 58 16.82 8.63 0.45
N GLU A 59 17.81 7.79 0.21
CA GLU A 59 17.91 7.07 -1.06
C GLU A 59 16.78 6.06 -1.26
N ALA A 60 16.33 5.39 -0.21
CA ALA A 60 15.18 4.49 -0.28
C ALA A 60 13.88 5.25 -0.60
N VAL A 61 13.70 6.45 -0.02
CA VAL A 61 12.59 7.36 -0.35
C VAL A 61 12.66 7.76 -1.82
N ALA A 62 13.82 8.20 -2.31
CA ALA A 62 13.97 8.61 -3.70
C ALA A 62 13.58 7.47 -4.68
N VAL A 63 14.03 6.24 -4.43
CA VAL A 63 13.66 5.07 -5.24
C VAL A 63 12.14 4.80 -5.15
N ARG A 64 11.52 4.94 -3.98
CA ARG A 64 10.07 4.76 -3.81
C ARG A 64 9.29 5.81 -4.59
N MET A 65 9.68 7.07 -4.54
CA MET A 65 9.03 8.15 -5.30
C MET A 65 9.17 7.94 -6.81
N GLU A 66 10.35 7.56 -7.28
CA GLU A 66 10.57 7.22 -8.69
C GLU A 66 9.66 6.08 -9.14
N ARG A 67 9.55 5.02 -8.34
CA ARG A 67 8.67 3.87 -8.64
C ARG A 67 7.20 4.23 -8.76
N GLN A 68 6.73 5.28 -8.09
CA GLN A 68 5.34 5.76 -8.18
C GLN A 68 4.98 6.32 -9.56
N ARG A 69 5.95 6.61 -10.43
CA ARG A 69 5.70 7.07 -11.80
C ARG A 69 4.85 6.09 -12.60
N VAL A 70 4.84 4.79 -12.23
CA VAL A 70 3.97 3.79 -12.86
C VAL A 70 2.48 4.14 -12.74
N LEU A 71 2.06 4.93 -11.72
CA LEU A 71 0.68 5.41 -11.57
C LEU A 71 0.25 6.34 -12.72
N TYR A 72 1.19 7.04 -13.33
CA TYR A 72 0.94 8.10 -14.32
C TYR A 72 1.30 7.72 -15.74
N SER A 73 1.92 6.55 -15.95
CA SER A 73 2.46 6.13 -17.24
C SER A 73 1.87 4.80 -17.73
N GLY A 74 1.79 4.67 -19.07
CA GLY A 74 1.38 3.42 -19.73
C GLY A 74 -0.10 3.08 -19.57
N VAL A 75 -0.42 1.79 -19.76
CA VAL A 75 -1.79 1.24 -19.74
C VAL A 75 -2.10 0.45 -18.46
N ARG A 76 -1.38 0.73 -17.39
CA ARG A 76 -1.48 0.00 -16.12
C ARG A 76 -2.80 0.29 -15.41
N ARG A 77 -3.28 -0.71 -14.66
CA ARG A 77 -4.45 -0.62 -13.80
C ARG A 77 -4.05 -0.98 -12.36
N PHE A 78 -4.69 -0.32 -11.42
CA PHE A 78 -4.42 -0.46 -10.00
C PHE A 78 -5.74 -0.68 -9.27
N ALA A 79 -5.86 -1.79 -8.56
CA ALA A 79 -6.98 -2.09 -7.68
C ALA A 79 -6.46 -2.30 -6.26
N PHE A 80 -6.83 -1.42 -5.34
CA PHE A 80 -6.43 -1.52 -3.95
C PHE A 80 -7.64 -1.62 -3.05
N VAL A 81 -7.50 -2.42 -2.01
CA VAL A 81 -8.46 -2.53 -0.91
C VAL A 81 -7.70 -2.26 0.39
N LEU A 82 -8.17 -1.30 1.15
CA LEU A 82 -7.62 -0.93 2.45
C LEU A 82 -8.62 -1.30 3.55
N GLU A 83 -8.11 -1.75 4.69
CA GLU A 83 -8.90 -1.68 5.91
C GLU A 83 -9.03 -0.22 6.38
N GLU A 84 -10.20 0.17 6.89
CA GLU A 84 -10.41 1.54 7.40
C GLU A 84 -9.35 1.92 8.44
N GLN A 85 -8.87 0.94 9.22
CA GLN A 85 -7.82 1.14 10.22
C GLN A 85 -6.52 1.75 9.63
N THR A 86 -6.20 1.49 8.37
CA THR A 86 -5.00 2.06 7.73
C THR A 86 -5.02 3.59 7.71
N LEU A 87 -6.22 4.20 7.68
CA LEU A 87 -6.40 5.65 7.69
C LEU A 87 -6.07 6.27 9.05
N TYR A 88 -6.13 5.48 10.11
CA TYR A 88 -5.93 5.91 11.50
C TYR A 88 -4.60 5.43 12.09
N THR A 89 -3.87 4.55 11.41
CA THR A 89 -2.54 4.11 11.82
C THR A 89 -1.58 5.29 11.74
N ARG A 90 -1.14 5.78 12.90
CA ARG A 90 -0.27 6.98 13.01
C ARG A 90 1.15 6.63 12.57
N VAL A 91 1.60 7.27 11.51
CA VAL A 91 2.97 7.18 10.98
C VAL A 91 3.50 8.60 10.87
N GLY A 92 4.58 8.90 11.58
CA GLY A 92 5.08 10.27 11.72
C GLY A 92 4.16 11.14 12.59
N ASP A 93 4.24 12.45 12.40
CA ASP A 93 3.42 13.42 13.10
C ASP A 93 2.07 13.69 12.38
N THR A 94 1.31 14.64 12.91
CA THR A 94 0.00 15.01 12.37
C THR A 94 0.10 15.58 10.96
N GLU A 95 1.11 16.40 10.67
CA GLU A 95 1.32 16.99 9.34
C GLU A 95 1.63 15.94 8.29
N VAL A 96 2.46 14.96 8.62
CA VAL A 96 2.74 13.80 7.75
C VAL A 96 1.48 13.03 7.43
N MET A 97 0.63 12.77 8.43
CA MET A 97 -0.63 12.06 8.24
C MET A 97 -1.64 12.86 7.41
N LEU A 98 -1.77 14.16 7.65
CA LEU A 98 -2.64 15.05 6.85
C LEU A 98 -2.23 15.03 5.38
N GLY A 99 -0.94 15.27 5.09
CA GLY A 99 -0.42 15.22 3.72
C GLY A 99 -0.60 13.85 3.07
N GLN A 100 -0.44 12.77 3.84
CA GLN A 100 -0.63 11.41 3.34
C GLN A 100 -2.09 11.11 2.97
N LEU A 101 -3.06 11.49 3.79
CA LEU A 101 -4.47 11.25 3.49
C LEU A 101 -4.97 12.12 2.33
N ASP A 102 -4.50 13.37 2.22
CA ASP A 102 -4.76 14.21 1.04
C ASP A 102 -4.17 13.57 -0.23
N ARG A 103 -2.99 12.98 -0.14
CA ARG A 103 -2.40 12.22 -1.25
C ARG A 103 -3.26 11.04 -1.66
N VAL A 104 -3.85 10.29 -0.71
CA VAL A 104 -4.77 9.18 -1.01
C VAL A 104 -6.01 9.69 -1.76
N LEU A 105 -6.60 10.83 -1.35
CA LEU A 105 -7.72 11.47 -2.05
C LEU A 105 -7.36 11.87 -3.49
N ALA A 106 -6.14 12.35 -3.72
CA ALA A 106 -5.67 12.69 -5.06
C ALA A 106 -5.49 11.44 -5.93
N VAL A 107 -4.82 10.40 -5.40
CA VAL A 107 -4.55 9.16 -6.15
C VAL A 107 -5.82 8.40 -6.48
N MET A 108 -6.80 8.32 -5.57
CA MET A 108 -8.07 7.65 -5.85
C MET A 108 -8.90 8.32 -6.96
N SER A 109 -8.56 9.54 -7.33
CA SER A 109 -9.22 10.25 -8.44
C SER A 109 -8.63 9.93 -9.81
N LEU A 110 -7.52 9.20 -9.87
CA LEU A 110 -6.90 8.79 -11.14
C LEU A 110 -7.78 7.73 -11.82
N PRO A 111 -8.08 7.87 -13.15
CA PRO A 111 -9.00 6.96 -13.86
C PRO A 111 -8.57 5.49 -13.86
N ARG A 112 -7.28 5.24 -13.67
CA ARG A 112 -6.69 3.89 -13.64
C ARG A 112 -6.57 3.27 -12.26
N VAL A 113 -6.99 3.99 -11.21
CA VAL A 113 -6.94 3.54 -9.83
C VAL A 113 -8.35 3.25 -9.32
N SER A 114 -8.59 2.03 -8.90
CA SER A 114 -9.76 1.63 -8.11
C SER A 114 -9.33 1.46 -6.67
N LEU A 115 -9.85 2.30 -5.78
CA LEU A 115 -9.60 2.22 -4.35
C LEU A 115 -10.90 1.88 -3.62
N GLY A 116 -10.89 0.75 -2.90
CA GLY A 116 -11.92 0.36 -1.97
C GLY A 116 -11.42 0.45 -0.53
N ILE A 117 -12.31 0.77 0.39
CA ILE A 117 -12.04 0.76 1.82
C ILE A 117 -13.06 -0.13 2.51
N ILE A 118 -12.60 -1.10 3.28
CA ILE A 118 -13.46 -1.97 4.08
C ILE A 118 -13.75 -1.24 5.39
N PRO A 119 -15.00 -0.82 5.67
CA PRO A 119 -15.35 -0.16 6.91
C PRO A 119 -15.09 -1.07 8.11
N ALA A 120 -14.67 -0.50 9.24
CA ALA A 120 -14.41 -1.25 10.47
C ALA A 120 -15.61 -2.07 10.94
N SER A 121 -16.84 -1.56 10.73
CA SER A 121 -18.10 -2.23 11.04
C SER A 121 -18.70 -3.00 9.86
N GLY A 122 -18.00 -3.09 8.71
CA GLY A 122 -18.50 -3.76 7.51
C GLY A 122 -18.50 -5.28 7.61
N GLU A 123 -19.39 -5.92 6.85
CA GLU A 123 -19.41 -7.36 6.72
C GLU A 123 -18.12 -7.85 6.02
N ARG A 124 -17.60 -8.99 6.48
CA ARG A 124 -16.36 -9.58 5.98
C ARG A 124 -16.65 -10.82 5.14
N HIS A 125 -16.42 -10.75 3.85
CA HIS A 125 -16.50 -11.91 2.96
C HIS A 125 -15.18 -12.71 2.91
N CYS A 126 -14.08 -12.12 3.43
CA CYS A 126 -12.78 -12.77 3.58
C CYS A 126 -12.10 -12.31 4.86
N LEU A 127 -11.47 -13.25 5.57
CA LEU A 127 -10.67 -12.99 6.78
C LEU A 127 -9.18 -13.09 6.43
N ALA A 128 -8.65 -12.14 5.67
CA ALA A 128 -7.23 -12.08 5.35
C ALA A 128 -6.44 -11.62 6.58
N GLN A 129 -5.39 -12.37 6.94
CA GLN A 129 -4.59 -12.13 8.15
C GLN A 129 -3.41 -11.19 7.93
N GLY A 130 -3.07 -10.86 6.68
CA GLY A 130 -1.94 -10.00 6.35
C GLY A 130 -2.10 -9.33 5.00
N SER A 131 -1.35 -8.25 4.81
CA SER A 131 -1.28 -7.54 3.54
C SER A 131 -0.63 -8.38 2.45
N PHE A 132 -1.12 -8.26 1.22
CA PHE A 132 -0.52 -8.91 0.06
C PHE A 132 -0.76 -8.11 -1.21
N TRP A 133 0.16 -8.27 -2.17
CA TRP A 133 0.05 -7.66 -3.49
C TRP A 133 0.18 -8.72 -4.58
N ILE A 134 -0.72 -8.67 -5.56
CA ILE A 134 -0.73 -9.55 -6.73
C ILE A 134 -0.29 -8.71 -7.94
N PHE A 135 0.73 -9.18 -8.64
CA PHE A 135 1.31 -8.58 -9.83
C PHE A 135 0.91 -9.42 -11.05
N ASP A 136 -0.03 -8.90 -11.83
CA ASP A 136 -0.69 -9.64 -12.91
C ASP A 136 -1.30 -10.96 -12.40
N GLU A 137 -1.00 -12.09 -13.03
CA GLU A 137 -1.31 -13.44 -12.58
C GLU A 137 -0.03 -14.27 -12.40
N GLU A 138 1.10 -13.57 -12.17
CA GLU A 138 2.43 -14.17 -12.16
C GLU A 138 3.05 -14.25 -10.77
N ARG A 139 2.66 -13.35 -9.87
CA ARG A 139 3.35 -13.22 -8.59
C ARG A 139 2.47 -12.62 -7.49
N VAL A 140 2.63 -13.16 -6.27
CA VAL A 140 2.11 -12.55 -5.05
C VAL A 140 3.27 -12.24 -4.12
N LYS A 141 3.25 -11.05 -3.53
CA LYS A 141 4.19 -10.66 -2.47
C LYS A 141 3.44 -10.39 -1.17
N LEU A 142 3.98 -10.94 -0.09
CA LEU A 142 3.58 -10.63 1.27
C LEU A 142 4.82 -10.12 2.01
N GLU A 143 4.65 -9.08 2.82
CA GLU A 143 5.72 -8.54 3.65
C GLU A 143 5.43 -8.87 5.12
N GLY A 144 6.37 -9.52 5.79
CA GLY A 144 6.35 -9.77 7.22
C GLY A 144 7.44 -8.99 7.94
N VAL A 145 7.45 -9.03 9.27
CA VAL A 145 8.39 -8.29 10.12
C VAL A 145 9.85 -8.64 9.84
N SER A 146 10.14 -9.90 9.62
CA SER A 146 11.53 -10.39 9.44
C SER A 146 11.84 -10.92 8.05
N ALA A 147 10.81 -11.24 7.27
CA ALA A 147 10.96 -11.81 5.94
C ALA A 147 9.70 -11.57 5.09
N GLY A 148 9.87 -11.50 3.78
CA GLY A 148 8.77 -11.51 2.83
C GLY A 148 8.60 -12.87 2.18
N LEU A 149 7.38 -13.14 1.70
CA LEU A 149 7.08 -14.27 0.83
C LEU A 149 6.93 -13.78 -0.62
N ASP A 150 7.46 -14.55 -1.53
CA ASP A 150 7.39 -14.31 -2.96
C ASP A 150 6.82 -15.57 -3.63
N ILE A 151 5.53 -15.54 -3.97
CA ILE A 151 4.74 -16.67 -4.44
C ILE A 151 4.61 -16.59 -5.95
N THR A 152 5.00 -17.67 -6.64
CA THR A 152 4.90 -17.78 -8.09
C THR A 152 4.13 -19.03 -8.53
N GLN A 153 3.68 -19.86 -7.61
CA GLN A 153 2.88 -21.05 -7.90
C GLN A 153 1.46 -20.65 -8.34
N PRO A 154 1.00 -21.06 -9.54
CA PRO A 154 -0.28 -20.61 -10.08
C PRO A 154 -1.48 -20.91 -9.17
N ARG A 155 -1.47 -22.07 -8.49
CA ARG A 155 -2.53 -22.45 -7.55
C ARG A 155 -2.61 -21.49 -6.36
N GLU A 156 -1.48 -21.10 -5.81
CA GLU A 156 -1.43 -20.17 -4.66
C GLU A 156 -1.79 -18.75 -5.08
N ILE A 157 -1.36 -18.32 -6.28
CA ILE A 157 -1.78 -17.04 -6.86
C ILE A 157 -3.30 -16.99 -7.03
N SER A 158 -3.92 -18.08 -7.53
CA SER A 158 -5.37 -18.18 -7.68
C SER A 158 -6.12 -18.06 -6.34
N VAL A 159 -5.58 -18.62 -5.26
CA VAL A 159 -6.14 -18.45 -3.90
C VAL A 159 -6.12 -17.00 -3.47
N HIS A 160 -5.02 -16.28 -3.67
CA HIS A 160 -4.92 -14.86 -3.34
C HIS A 160 -5.83 -14.00 -4.23
N ALA A 161 -5.96 -14.33 -5.50
CA ALA A 161 -6.88 -13.64 -6.42
C ALA A 161 -8.34 -13.81 -5.97
N LYS A 162 -8.74 -15.01 -5.52
CA LYS A 162 -10.06 -15.27 -4.92
C LYS A 162 -10.24 -14.46 -3.63
N ALA A 163 -9.25 -14.49 -2.73
CA ALA A 163 -9.29 -13.69 -1.50
C ALA A 163 -9.47 -12.20 -1.80
N PHE A 164 -8.70 -11.66 -2.76
CA PHE A 164 -8.81 -10.26 -3.17
C PHE A 164 -10.20 -9.91 -3.70
N SER A 165 -10.81 -10.79 -4.51
CA SER A 165 -12.19 -10.60 -5.01
C SER A 165 -13.21 -10.51 -3.86
N LEU A 166 -13.08 -11.34 -2.83
CA LEU A 166 -13.95 -11.31 -1.66
C LEU A 166 -13.71 -10.05 -0.80
N LEU A 167 -12.47 -9.60 -0.68
CA LEU A 167 -12.14 -8.34 0.00
C LEU A 167 -12.75 -7.15 -0.75
N GLN A 168 -12.72 -7.14 -2.08
CA GLN A 168 -13.38 -6.12 -2.89
C GLN A 168 -14.89 -6.07 -2.65
N GLN A 169 -15.55 -7.21 -2.45
CA GLN A 169 -16.99 -7.29 -2.13
C GLN A 169 -17.30 -6.71 -0.73
N SER A 170 -16.35 -6.76 0.20
CA SER A 170 -16.49 -6.15 1.53
C SER A 170 -16.23 -4.64 1.53
N ALA A 171 -15.61 -4.10 0.48
CA ALA A 171 -15.17 -2.73 0.41
C ALA A 171 -16.23 -1.79 -0.17
N ILE A 172 -16.27 -0.57 0.35
CA ILE A 172 -16.98 0.56 -0.26
C ILE A 172 -16.03 1.34 -1.16
N HIS A 173 -16.58 1.96 -2.21
CA HIS A 173 -15.81 2.64 -3.25
C HIS A 173 -16.32 4.07 -3.50
N GLY A 174 -15.63 4.81 -4.36
CA GLY A 174 -16.05 6.13 -4.84
C GLY A 174 -16.33 7.13 -3.71
N GLN A 175 -17.50 7.75 -3.72
CA GLN A 175 -17.85 8.79 -2.75
C GLN A 175 -17.90 8.27 -1.31
N ALA A 176 -18.40 7.05 -1.09
CA ALA A 176 -18.46 6.46 0.25
C ALA A 176 -17.05 6.22 0.83
N ALA A 177 -16.11 5.71 0.04
CA ALA A 177 -14.71 5.57 0.46
C ALA A 177 -14.05 6.93 0.73
N ARG A 178 -14.32 7.95 -0.12
CA ARG A 178 -13.85 9.33 0.08
C ARG A 178 -14.30 9.90 1.42
N MET A 179 -15.54 9.65 1.81
CA MET A 179 -16.06 10.10 3.10
C MET A 179 -15.32 9.50 4.30
N LEU A 180 -14.89 8.23 4.23
CA LEU A 180 -14.06 7.64 5.30
C LEU A 180 -12.71 8.34 5.43
N ILE A 181 -12.06 8.66 4.31
CA ILE A 181 -10.78 9.39 4.31
C ILE A 181 -10.98 10.79 4.90
N GLN A 182 -12.05 11.50 4.52
CA GLN A 182 -12.37 12.82 5.06
C GLN A 182 -12.67 12.80 6.56
N ARG A 183 -13.31 11.74 7.07
CA ARG A 183 -13.50 11.55 8.52
C ARG A 183 -12.17 11.37 9.25
N ALA A 184 -11.26 10.58 8.68
CA ALA A 184 -9.92 10.39 9.25
C ALA A 184 -9.13 11.72 9.28
N LEU A 185 -9.21 12.53 8.20
CA LEU A 185 -8.61 13.88 8.16
C LEU A 185 -9.19 14.79 9.25
N ALA A 186 -10.52 14.82 9.40
CA ALA A 186 -11.17 15.62 10.44
C ALA A 186 -10.78 15.19 11.86
N ALA A 187 -10.62 13.88 12.09
CA ALA A 187 -10.17 13.36 13.39
C ALA A 187 -8.73 13.78 13.72
N LEU A 188 -7.85 13.88 12.72
CA LEU A 188 -6.47 14.36 12.90
C LEU A 188 -6.40 15.85 13.32
N GLN A 189 -7.31 16.67 12.84
CA GLN A 189 -7.37 18.10 13.14
C GLN A 189 -7.90 18.42 14.54
N GLN A 190 -8.51 17.44 15.20
CA GLN A 190 -9.09 17.60 16.55
C GLN A 190 -8.13 17.11 17.66
N THR A 191 -6.97 16.55 17.32
CA THR A 191 -5.96 15.99 18.22
C THR A 191 -4.78 16.92 18.37
#